data_eb9325ace9e5ade47f946d39d609cd7d
#
_entry.id   eb9325ace9e5ade47f946d39d609cd7d
#
_cell.length_a   1.000
_cell.length_b   1.000
_cell.length_c   1.000
_cell.angle_alpha   90.00
_cell.angle_beta   90.00
_cell.angle_gamma   90.00
#
_symmetry.space_group_name_H-M   'P 1'
#
loop_
_entity.id
_entity.type
_entity.pdbx_description
1 polymer ?
#
loop_
_entity_poly.entity_id
_entity_poly.type
_entity_poly.pdbx_seq_one_letter_code
_entity_poly.pdbx_strand_id
1 'polypeptide(L)'
;MHREEQIMDRVIQILGPITSARVTRGRIRPESAKDLPALGVYLGADAPVEPESGTSFQKMDSDLEIKLVAIVTGRDDELDGQLSSIRAEATQLIMANETLGLPFVILTEEGRAEEPGIEGDARTFIAVREMAWTVTYRRDRRDPT
;
A
#
# COMPACT_ATOMS: atom_id res chain seq x y z
N MET A 1 8.89 -19.08 -0.96
CA MET A 1 7.87 -18.06 -0.72
C MET A 1 7.58 -17.33 -2.02
N HIS A 2 6.32 -17.15 -2.37
CA HIS A 2 5.90 -16.42 -3.55
C HIS A 2 6.45 -14.99 -3.50
N ARG A 3 6.85 -14.45 -4.65
CA ARG A 3 7.43 -13.08 -4.70
C ARG A 3 6.45 -12.00 -4.24
N GLU A 4 5.15 -12.17 -4.50
CA GLU A 4 4.13 -11.27 -3.95
C GLU A 4 4.18 -11.21 -2.42
N GLU A 5 4.33 -12.35 -1.76
CA GLU A 5 4.43 -12.41 -0.31
C GLU A 5 5.70 -11.75 0.22
N GLN A 6 6.81 -11.94 -0.46
CA GLN A 6 8.06 -11.25 -0.11
C GLN A 6 7.92 -9.73 -0.23
N ILE A 7 7.25 -9.27 -1.28
CA ILE A 7 6.97 -7.84 -1.49
C ILE A 7 6.08 -7.32 -0.36
N MET A 8 4.99 -8.02 -0.04
CA MET A 8 4.08 -7.60 1.04
C MET A 8 4.78 -7.54 2.39
N ASP A 9 5.56 -8.57 2.73
CA ASP A 9 6.31 -8.58 3.98
C ASP A 9 7.28 -7.40 4.05
N ARG A 10 7.93 -7.09 2.94
CA ARG A 10 8.88 -5.99 2.89
C ARG A 10 8.19 -4.63 3.02
N VAL A 11 7.05 -4.45 2.37
CA VAL A 11 6.26 -3.21 2.50
C VAL A 11 5.82 -3.01 3.95
N ILE A 12 5.35 -4.05 4.61
CA ILE A 12 4.98 -3.97 6.03
C ILE A 12 6.18 -3.57 6.90
N GLN A 13 7.36 -4.12 6.65
CA GLN A 13 8.57 -3.75 7.37
C GLN A 13 8.96 -2.29 7.14
N ILE A 14 8.89 -1.83 5.89
CA ILE A 14 9.20 -0.45 5.51
C ILE A 14 8.26 0.54 6.19
N LEU A 15 6.98 0.20 6.29
CA LEU A 15 5.97 1.04 6.94
C LEU A 15 6.00 0.96 8.47
N GLY A 16 6.76 0.03 9.04
CA GLY A 16 6.84 -0.15 10.49
C GLY A 16 7.15 1.12 11.30
N PRO A 17 8.06 2.01 10.84
CA PRO A 17 8.37 3.25 11.57
C PRO A 17 7.28 4.31 11.57
N ILE A 18 6.19 4.14 10.83
CA ILE A 18 5.12 5.14 10.74
C ILE A 18 4.56 5.46 12.13
N THR A 19 4.40 6.75 12.45
CA THR A 19 3.94 7.21 13.76
C THR A 19 2.49 7.67 13.76
N SER A 20 1.97 8.03 12.59
CA SER A 20 0.62 8.61 12.46
C SER A 20 -0.49 7.57 12.41
N ALA A 21 -0.15 6.28 12.31
CA ALA A 21 -1.13 5.21 12.24
C ALA A 21 -0.54 3.88 12.70
N ARG A 22 -1.42 2.96 13.08
CA ARG A 22 -1.06 1.58 13.36
C ARG A 22 -1.14 0.77 12.06
N VAL A 23 -0.03 0.19 11.65
CA VAL A 23 0.05 -0.59 10.41
C VAL A 23 -0.37 -2.03 10.65
N THR A 24 -1.25 -2.53 9.81
CA THR A 24 -1.75 -3.91 9.90
C THR A 24 -1.81 -4.51 8.49
N ARG A 25 -1.38 -5.75 8.35
CA ARG A 25 -1.57 -6.47 7.10
C ARG A 25 -3.02 -6.94 6.99
N GLY A 26 -3.66 -6.64 5.85
CA GLY A 26 -5.01 -7.02 5.56
C GLY A 26 -5.99 -5.86 5.64
N ARG A 27 -7.23 -6.15 5.32
CA ARG A 27 -8.31 -5.17 5.38
C ARG A 27 -8.68 -4.91 6.83
N ILE A 28 -8.68 -3.62 7.20
CA ILE A 28 -9.03 -3.22 8.54
C ILE A 28 -10.54 -3.08 8.66
N ARG A 29 -11.08 -3.70 9.71
CA ARG A 29 -12.43 -3.43 10.18
C ARG A 29 -12.29 -2.92 11.60
N PRO A 30 -12.32 -1.58 11.81
CA PRO A 30 -12.17 -1.06 13.15
C PRO A 30 -13.39 -1.45 14.00
N GLU A 31 -13.13 -2.20 15.05
CA GLU A 31 -14.18 -2.60 16.00
C GLU A 31 -14.41 -1.52 17.03
N SER A 32 -13.42 -0.64 17.22
CA SER A 32 -13.53 0.48 18.17
C SER A 32 -12.60 1.63 17.76
N ALA A 33 -12.91 2.82 18.28
CA ALA A 33 -12.07 4.00 18.10
C ALA A 33 -10.65 3.84 18.66
N LYS A 34 -10.42 2.86 19.52
CA LYS A 34 -9.08 2.58 20.08
C LYS A 34 -8.11 2.02 19.05
N ASP A 35 -8.63 1.42 17.99
CA ASP A 35 -7.82 0.84 16.93
C ASP A 35 -7.41 1.87 15.88
N LEU A 36 -7.88 3.10 16.01
CA LEU A 36 -7.65 4.17 15.05
C LEU A 36 -6.70 5.24 15.62
N PRO A 37 -5.90 5.90 14.80
CA PRO A 37 -5.80 5.75 13.34
C PRO A 37 -5.10 4.46 12.93
N ALA A 38 -5.51 3.90 11.80
CA ALA A 38 -4.99 2.62 11.31
C ALA A 38 -4.69 2.68 9.83
N LEU A 39 -3.69 1.91 9.41
CA LEU A 39 -3.31 1.76 8.01
C LEU A 39 -3.28 0.26 7.68
N GLY A 40 -4.22 -0.17 6.85
CA GLY A 40 -4.26 -1.53 6.34
C GLY A 40 -3.50 -1.65 5.03
N VAL A 41 -2.76 -2.74 4.88
CA VAL A 41 -1.98 -3.03 3.67
C VAL A 41 -2.43 -4.38 3.13
N TYR A 42 -2.91 -4.42 1.88
CA TYR A 42 -3.37 -5.65 1.27
C TYR A 42 -3.08 -5.69 -0.22
N LEU A 43 -3.16 -6.91 -0.78
CA LEU A 43 -2.89 -7.14 -2.20
C LEU A 43 -4.03 -6.60 -3.06
N GLY A 44 -3.66 -5.92 -4.14
CA GLY A 44 -4.53 -5.62 -5.26
C GLY A 44 -4.27 -6.56 -6.43
N ALA A 45 -4.46 -6.06 -7.64
CA ALA A 45 -4.26 -6.84 -8.86
C ALA A 45 -2.76 -7.05 -9.14
N ASP A 46 -2.45 -8.18 -9.75
CA ASP A 46 -1.12 -8.48 -10.29
C ASP A 46 -1.29 -8.82 -11.77
N ALA A 47 -0.70 -8.01 -12.62
CA ALA A 47 -0.86 -8.14 -14.07
C ALA A 47 0.51 -8.21 -14.75
N PRO A 48 0.71 -9.17 -15.68
CA PRO A 48 1.94 -9.21 -16.45
C PRO A 48 2.07 -7.98 -17.34
N VAL A 49 3.28 -7.44 -17.40
CA VAL A 49 3.62 -6.37 -18.34
C VAL A 49 3.96 -7.03 -19.67
N GLU A 50 3.38 -6.53 -20.75
CA GLU A 50 3.69 -7.07 -22.09
C GLU A 50 5.19 -6.91 -22.39
N PRO A 51 5.86 -8.02 -22.79
CA PRO A 51 7.28 -7.94 -23.09
C PRO A 51 7.53 -7.08 -24.31
N GLU A 52 8.53 -6.20 -24.21
CA GLU A 52 9.02 -5.48 -25.37
C GLU A 52 9.75 -6.45 -26.32
N SER A 53 9.84 -6.07 -27.58
CA SER A 53 10.58 -6.83 -28.59
C SER A 53 12.03 -7.05 -28.16
N GLY A 54 12.45 -8.32 -28.12
CA GLY A 54 13.80 -8.70 -27.67
C GLY A 54 13.91 -9.14 -26.23
N THR A 55 12.79 -9.15 -25.47
CA THR A 55 12.77 -9.63 -24.08
C THR A 55 12.85 -11.17 -24.04
N SER A 56 13.50 -11.69 -23.03
CA SER A 56 13.61 -13.14 -22.82
C SER A 56 12.25 -13.77 -22.57
N PHE A 57 11.98 -14.90 -23.24
CA PHE A 57 10.75 -15.68 -23.02
C PHE A 57 10.68 -16.35 -21.65
N GLN A 58 11.78 -16.41 -20.91
CA GLN A 58 11.85 -17.06 -19.61
C GLN A 58 11.55 -16.10 -18.47
N LYS A 59 11.80 -14.81 -18.68
CA LYS A 59 11.58 -13.77 -17.69
C LYS A 59 10.41 -12.89 -18.11
N MET A 60 9.65 -12.44 -17.14
CA MET A 60 8.60 -11.46 -17.37
C MET A 60 8.52 -10.50 -16.20
N ASP A 61 8.10 -9.30 -16.50
CA ASP A 61 7.81 -8.31 -15.48
C ASP A 61 6.32 -8.34 -15.15
N SER A 62 5.99 -8.10 -13.90
CA SER A 62 4.62 -8.00 -13.43
C SER A 62 4.45 -6.72 -12.63
N ASP A 63 3.29 -6.10 -12.75
CA ASP A 63 2.88 -4.95 -11.95
C ASP A 63 1.94 -5.41 -10.86
N LEU A 64 2.43 -5.42 -9.64
CA LEU A 64 1.63 -5.76 -8.47
C LEU A 64 1.09 -4.49 -7.84
N GLU A 65 -0.22 -4.40 -7.73
CA GLU A 65 -0.87 -3.31 -7.02
C GLU A 65 -0.93 -3.64 -5.54
N ILE A 66 -0.48 -2.71 -4.73
CA ILE A 66 -0.59 -2.78 -3.28
C ILE A 66 -1.56 -1.70 -2.83
N LYS A 67 -2.55 -2.09 -2.07
CA LYS A 67 -3.55 -1.18 -1.54
C LYS A 67 -3.20 -0.80 -0.11
N LEU A 68 -3.24 0.49 0.17
CA LEU A 68 -3.14 1.03 1.51
C LEU A 68 -4.47 1.71 1.85
N VAL A 69 -5.06 1.34 2.96
CA VAL A 69 -6.31 1.97 3.42
C VAL A 69 -6.07 2.61 4.76
N ALA A 70 -6.16 3.94 4.78
CA ALA A 70 -6.06 4.72 6.01
C ALA A 70 -7.45 4.94 6.60
N ILE A 71 -7.61 4.67 7.89
CA ILE A 71 -8.86 4.89 8.62
C ILE A 71 -8.54 5.76 9.82
N VAL A 72 -9.24 6.87 9.92
CA VAL A 72 -9.08 7.85 11.02
C VAL A 72 -10.43 8.19 11.62
N THR A 73 -10.40 8.70 12.84
CA THR A 73 -11.60 9.17 13.53
C THR A 73 -11.31 10.54 14.15
N GLY A 74 -12.34 11.35 14.27
CA GLY A 74 -12.23 12.67 14.87
C GLY A 74 -13.34 13.60 14.43
N ARG A 75 -13.13 14.90 14.66
CA ARG A 75 -14.03 15.94 14.18
C ARG A 75 -13.79 16.17 12.69
N ASP A 76 -14.80 16.66 11.99
CA ASP A 76 -14.76 16.89 10.55
C ASP A 76 -13.54 17.72 10.09
N ASP A 77 -13.18 18.74 10.86
CA ASP A 77 -12.05 19.61 10.54
C ASP A 77 -10.66 18.99 10.76
N GLU A 78 -10.59 17.81 11.39
CA GLU A 78 -9.34 17.10 11.67
C GLU A 78 -9.04 15.97 10.70
N LEU A 79 -10.04 15.43 10.03
CA LEU A 79 -9.94 14.19 9.26
C LEU A 79 -8.97 14.28 8.08
N ASP A 80 -9.09 15.32 7.27
CA ASP A 80 -8.24 15.49 6.09
C ASP A 80 -6.77 15.63 6.47
N GLY A 81 -6.47 16.37 7.52
CA GLY A 81 -5.11 16.52 8.03
C GLY A 81 -4.51 15.21 8.50
N GLN A 82 -5.30 14.39 9.22
CA GLN A 82 -4.86 13.07 9.66
C GLN A 82 -4.57 12.13 8.49
N LEU A 83 -5.48 12.10 7.51
CA LEU A 83 -5.30 11.26 6.31
C LEU A 83 -4.07 11.69 5.50
N SER A 84 -3.88 13.01 5.34
CA SER A 84 -2.72 13.55 4.63
C SER A 84 -1.41 13.25 5.33
N SER A 85 -1.39 13.27 6.66
CA SER A 85 -0.20 12.92 7.45
C SER A 85 0.18 11.45 7.26
N ILE A 86 -0.79 10.55 7.28
CA ILE A 86 -0.54 9.13 7.04
C ILE A 86 0.02 8.92 5.64
N ARG A 87 -0.58 9.54 4.64
CA ARG A 87 -0.12 9.44 3.26
C ARG A 87 1.31 9.97 3.10
N ALA A 88 1.61 11.11 3.70
CA ALA A 88 2.94 11.72 3.61
C ALA A 88 4.01 10.82 4.22
N GLU A 89 3.78 10.27 5.41
CA GLU A 89 4.71 9.35 6.04
C GLU A 89 4.90 8.08 5.22
N ALA A 90 3.82 7.48 4.74
CA ALA A 90 3.89 6.27 3.91
C ALA A 90 4.67 6.53 2.63
N THR A 91 4.41 7.64 1.96
CA THR A 91 5.10 8.03 0.73
C THR A 91 6.60 8.21 0.97
N GLN A 92 6.99 8.90 2.03
CA GLN A 92 8.39 9.11 2.36
C GLN A 92 9.11 7.79 2.63
N LEU A 93 8.50 6.90 3.39
CA LEU A 93 9.11 5.61 3.73
C LEU A 93 9.26 4.70 2.50
N ILE A 94 8.21 4.61 1.68
CA ILE A 94 8.23 3.76 0.49
C ILE A 94 9.21 4.32 -0.56
N MET A 95 9.19 5.63 -0.81
CA MET A 95 10.06 6.25 -1.80
C MET A 95 11.53 6.25 -1.39
N ALA A 96 11.84 6.17 -0.10
CA ALA A 96 13.20 5.95 0.36
C ALA A 96 13.71 4.54 0.05
N ASN A 97 12.83 3.63 -0.38
CA ASN A 97 13.13 2.23 -0.66
C ASN A 97 12.46 1.78 -1.97
N GLU A 98 12.78 2.45 -3.08
CA GLU A 98 12.10 2.23 -4.38
C GLU A 98 12.15 0.79 -4.89
N THR A 99 13.20 0.06 -4.57
CA THR A 99 13.34 -1.36 -4.92
C THR A 99 12.93 -2.27 -3.78
N LEU A 100 12.43 -1.72 -2.70
CA LEU A 100 12.07 -2.44 -1.47
C LEU A 100 13.23 -3.25 -0.89
N GLY A 101 14.46 -3.04 -1.37
CA GLY A 101 15.62 -3.84 -1.00
C GLY A 101 15.56 -5.28 -1.49
N LEU A 102 14.71 -5.58 -2.47
CA LEU A 102 14.57 -6.92 -3.06
C LEU A 102 15.19 -6.94 -4.45
N PRO A 103 16.03 -7.94 -4.76
CA PRO A 103 16.77 -7.96 -6.04
C PRO A 103 15.89 -8.12 -7.27
N PHE A 104 14.69 -8.67 -7.13
CA PHE A 104 13.76 -8.85 -8.23
C PHE A 104 12.78 -7.69 -8.43
N VAL A 105 12.77 -6.71 -7.54
CA VAL A 105 11.93 -5.51 -7.68
C VAL A 105 12.66 -4.49 -8.54
N ILE A 106 11.97 -4.00 -9.55
CA ILE A 106 12.51 -3.01 -10.50
C ILE A 106 12.23 -1.60 -10.00
N LEU A 107 10.96 -1.33 -9.68
CA LEU A 107 10.51 0.01 -9.32
C LEU A 107 9.22 -0.05 -8.53
N THR A 108 9.07 0.88 -7.60
CA THR A 108 7.81 1.11 -6.88
C THR A 108 7.32 2.51 -7.21
N GLU A 109 6.08 2.62 -7.65
CA GLU A 109 5.46 3.89 -8.06
C GLU A 109 4.21 4.19 -7.26
N GLU A 110 4.06 5.45 -6.85
CA GLU A 110 2.82 5.90 -6.24
C GLU A 110 1.71 5.99 -7.29
N GLY A 111 0.58 5.38 -6.99
CA GLY A 111 -0.61 5.46 -7.79
C GLY A 111 -1.59 6.49 -7.24
N ARG A 112 -2.86 6.31 -7.59
CA ARG A 112 -3.92 7.23 -7.20
C ARG A 112 -4.30 7.03 -5.73
N ALA A 113 -4.50 8.15 -5.03
CA ALA A 113 -5.21 8.17 -3.76
C ALA A 113 -6.66 8.57 -4.03
N GLU A 114 -7.60 7.76 -3.56
CA GLU A 114 -9.01 8.01 -3.76
C GLU A 114 -9.51 9.16 -2.89
N GLU A 115 -10.66 9.70 -3.25
CA GLU A 115 -11.35 10.67 -2.42
C GLU A 115 -11.74 10.02 -1.08
N PRO A 116 -11.54 10.72 0.06
CA PRO A 116 -11.95 10.16 1.34
C PRO A 116 -13.45 9.91 1.43
N GLY A 117 -13.83 8.74 1.93
CA GLY A 117 -15.20 8.44 2.33
C GLY A 117 -15.38 8.79 3.80
N ILE A 118 -16.45 9.50 4.13
CA ILE A 118 -16.71 9.96 5.49
C ILE A 118 -18.07 9.45 5.95
N GLU A 119 -18.07 8.82 7.14
CA GLU A 119 -19.29 8.36 7.81
C GLU A 119 -19.29 8.86 9.25
N GLY A 120 -20.47 9.04 9.84
CA GLY A 120 -20.58 9.38 11.24
C GLY A 120 -21.78 10.26 11.57
N ASP A 121 -21.90 10.56 12.87
CA ASP A 121 -22.90 11.48 13.39
C ASP A 121 -22.36 12.91 13.55
N ALA A 122 -23.15 13.80 14.15
CA ALA A 122 -22.81 15.22 14.28
C ALA A 122 -21.58 15.51 15.16
N ARG A 123 -21.04 14.54 15.86
CA ARG A 123 -19.92 14.75 16.81
C ARG A 123 -18.65 14.02 16.46
N THR A 124 -18.77 12.80 15.91
CA THR A 124 -17.63 11.94 15.62
C THR A 124 -17.79 11.31 14.26
N PHE A 125 -16.76 11.48 13.44
CA PHE A 125 -16.73 10.93 12.09
C PHE A 125 -15.63 9.89 11.97
N ILE A 126 -15.83 8.97 11.04
CA ILE A 126 -14.81 8.03 10.59
C ILE A 126 -14.55 8.34 9.13
N ALA A 127 -13.30 8.55 8.77
CA ALA A 127 -12.89 8.76 7.38
C ALA A 127 -11.99 7.63 6.92
N VAL A 128 -12.23 7.19 5.69
CA VAL A 128 -11.48 6.10 5.05
C VAL A 128 -10.92 6.62 3.73
N ARG A 129 -9.64 6.41 3.50
CA ARG A 129 -9.01 6.75 2.22
C ARG A 129 -8.21 5.58 1.70
N GLU A 130 -8.50 5.19 0.46
CA GLU A 130 -7.76 4.16 -0.24
C GLU A 130 -6.66 4.78 -1.09
N MET A 131 -5.47 4.19 -1.01
CA MET A 131 -4.30 4.58 -1.78
C MET A 131 -3.75 3.36 -2.48
N ALA A 132 -3.24 3.54 -3.69
CA ALA A 132 -2.67 2.44 -4.46
C ALA A 132 -1.20 2.71 -4.76
N TRP A 133 -0.40 1.65 -4.72
CA TRP A 133 1.00 1.64 -5.12
C TRP A 133 1.21 0.52 -6.12
N THR A 134 2.09 0.72 -7.08
CA THR A 134 2.43 -0.31 -8.05
C THR A 134 3.88 -0.71 -7.87
N VAL A 135 4.12 -1.99 -7.67
CA VAL A 135 5.47 -2.58 -7.59
C VAL A 135 5.70 -3.41 -8.84
N THR A 136 6.64 -2.96 -9.67
CA THR A 136 7.06 -3.71 -10.86
C THR A 136 8.17 -4.65 -10.45
N TYR A 137 7.98 -5.93 -10.66
CA TYR A 137 8.96 -6.95 -10.28
C TYR A 137 9.15 -7.97 -11.40
N ARG A 138 10.32 -8.61 -11.39
CA ARG A 138 10.68 -9.62 -12.38
C ARG A 138 10.52 -11.01 -11.79
N ARG A 139 9.98 -11.90 -12.58
CA ARG A 139 9.83 -13.31 -12.22
C ARG A 139 10.06 -14.21 -13.42
N ASP A 140 10.30 -15.48 -13.15
CA ASP A 140 10.27 -16.47 -14.20
C ASP A 140 8.82 -16.69 -14.66
N ARG A 141 8.63 -16.87 -15.95
CA ARG A 141 7.28 -16.96 -16.53
C ARG A 141 6.47 -18.13 -15.94
N ARG A 142 7.15 -19.20 -15.57
CA ARG A 142 6.52 -20.42 -15.06
C ARG A 142 6.66 -20.61 -13.56
N ASP A 143 7.44 -19.77 -12.90
CA ASP A 143 7.75 -19.90 -11.48
C ASP A 143 7.55 -18.55 -10.77
N PRO A 144 6.52 -18.43 -9.91
CA PRO A 144 6.25 -17.21 -9.19
C PRO A 144 7.12 -16.99 -7.94
N THR A 145 7.97 -17.95 -7.62
CA THR A 145 8.85 -17.85 -6.42
C THR A 145 10.18 -17.18 -6.65
#